data_8048330f6225db5a46cde97b81949052
#
_entry.id   8048330f6225db5a46cde97b81949052
#
_cell.length_a   1.000
_cell.length_b   1.000
_cell.length_c   1.000
_cell.angle_alpha   90.00
_cell.angle_beta   90.00
_cell.angle_gamma   90.00
#
_symmetry.space_group_name_H-M   'P 1'
#
loop_
_entity.id
_entity.type
_entity.pdbx_description
1 polymer ?
#
loop_
_entity_poly.entity_id
_entity_poly.type
_entity_poly.pdbx_seq_one_letter_code
_entity_poly.pdbx_strand_id
1 'polypeptide(L)'
;WGFVSSLSGRRDIVCDSVNGNWLYEDAKKALSEYSSWNSVDIVYAHNDMMAIAAREVMQEKKISRPVIVMGVDAVTNTGLKALEKGLIDVSFLYPTGGEQVIRTAMQILRGDSVPKEIPLYTTTIDKDAAQTMLLQNHQRKNYQERIMEQREKNNQLLSKYEFLQNSLGLISLLTVFSAISLIYVYLMNNRMTRINRELLAKNEKEEEQNRKLISLNAEIKEVTAQKLRLFTDVSHEVRTPLT
;
A
#
# COMPACT_ATOMS: atom_id res chain seq x y z
N TRP A 1 17.43 34.19 29.33
CA TRP A 1 18.75 34.35 30.00
C TRP A 1 19.85 34.77 29.00
N GLY A 2 20.01 34.09 27.86
CA GLY A 2 21.10 34.37 26.90
C GLY A 2 21.08 35.79 26.35
N PHE A 3 19.93 36.33 25.94
CA PHE A 3 19.82 37.69 25.43
C PHE A 3 20.19 38.74 26.49
N VAL A 4 19.59 38.66 27.67
CA VAL A 4 19.88 39.63 28.77
C VAL A 4 21.34 39.47 29.27
N SER A 5 21.86 38.25 29.38
CA SER A 5 23.25 38.06 29.81
C SER A 5 24.26 38.54 28.77
N SER A 6 23.98 38.51 27.47
CA SER A 6 24.83 39.07 26.42
C SER A 6 24.90 40.61 26.47
N LEU A 7 23.91 41.25 27.10
CA LEU A 7 23.87 42.71 27.32
C LEU A 7 24.46 43.12 28.67
N SER A 8 24.84 42.15 29.51
CA SER A 8 25.47 42.44 30.82
C SER A 8 26.78 43.18 30.63
N GLY A 9 26.92 44.32 31.29
CA GLY A 9 28.07 45.21 31.13
C GLY A 9 27.88 46.42 30.19
N ARG A 10 26.79 46.44 29.41
CA ARG A 10 26.40 47.61 28.61
C ARG A 10 25.58 48.57 29.47
N ARG A 11 26.18 49.73 29.83
CA ARG A 11 25.51 50.76 30.65
C ARG A 11 24.59 51.68 29.85
N ASP A 12 24.65 51.61 28.56
CA ASP A 12 23.88 52.40 27.58
C ASP A 12 22.55 51.72 27.19
N ILE A 13 22.29 50.53 27.70
CA ILE A 13 21.07 49.75 27.40
C ILE A 13 20.22 49.59 28.67
N VAL A 14 18.97 49.99 28.59
CA VAL A 14 17.98 49.76 29.62
C VAL A 14 17.04 48.63 29.15
N CYS A 15 16.95 47.56 29.92
CA CYS A 15 16.07 46.45 29.62
C CYS A 15 14.86 46.45 30.55
N ASP A 16 13.68 46.36 29.99
CA ASP A 16 12.43 46.09 30.69
C ASP A 16 11.85 44.78 30.18
N SER A 17 10.97 44.13 30.93
CA SER A 17 10.42 42.85 30.57
C SER A 17 8.94 42.76 30.84
N VAL A 18 8.22 42.15 29.86
CA VAL A 18 6.77 41.86 29.96
C VAL A 18 6.57 40.38 29.81
N ASN A 19 5.77 39.78 30.69
CA ASN A 19 5.48 38.35 30.59
C ASN A 19 4.29 38.10 29.66
N GLY A 20 4.51 37.43 28.54
CA GLY A 20 3.50 37.05 27.54
C GLY A 20 3.10 35.58 27.58
N ASN A 21 3.53 34.80 28.60
CA ASN A 21 3.17 33.39 28.81
C ASN A 21 3.35 32.51 27.54
N TRP A 22 4.25 32.89 26.62
CA TRP A 22 4.49 32.22 25.32
C TRP A 22 3.31 32.27 24.35
N LEU A 23 2.21 32.98 24.72
CA LEU A 23 0.98 33.02 23.94
C LEU A 23 0.79 34.40 23.31
N TYR A 24 0.21 34.43 22.12
CA TYR A 24 -0.11 35.68 21.43
C TYR A 24 -1.08 36.56 22.23
N GLU A 25 -2.18 35.99 22.70
CA GLU A 25 -3.23 36.76 23.41
C GLU A 25 -2.73 37.35 24.74
N ASP A 26 -1.97 36.54 25.50
CA ASP A 26 -1.42 37.00 26.78
C ASP A 26 -0.35 38.09 26.57
N ALA A 27 0.49 37.93 25.56
CA ALA A 27 1.46 38.95 25.18
C ALA A 27 0.78 40.24 24.72
N LYS A 28 -0.27 40.15 23.88
CA LYS A 28 -1.05 41.28 23.39
C LYS A 28 -1.71 42.05 24.55
N LYS A 29 -2.32 41.34 25.49
CA LYS A 29 -2.91 41.93 26.68
C LYS A 29 -1.88 42.64 27.53
N ALA A 30 -0.82 41.97 27.91
CA ALA A 30 0.24 42.52 28.76
C ALA A 30 0.94 43.74 28.11
N LEU A 31 1.20 43.68 26.81
CA LEU A 31 1.79 44.81 26.07
C LEU A 31 0.84 45.97 25.85
N SER A 32 -0.47 45.73 25.82
CA SER A 32 -1.51 46.80 25.78
C SER A 32 -1.50 47.61 27.06
N GLU A 33 -1.20 47.02 28.21
CA GLU A 33 -1.09 47.68 29.51
C GLU A 33 0.26 48.39 29.72
N TYR A 34 1.27 48.06 28.89
CA TYR A 34 2.59 48.63 28.98
C TYR A 34 2.58 50.14 28.60
N SER A 35 3.13 50.99 29.44
CA SER A 35 3.02 52.45 29.32
C SER A 35 4.21 53.11 28.64
N SER A 36 5.41 52.51 28.71
CA SER A 36 6.65 53.18 28.35
C SER A 36 7.06 53.00 26.86
N TRP A 37 6.09 52.82 25.96
CA TRP A 37 6.33 52.58 24.52
C TRP A 37 7.17 53.68 23.84
N ASN A 38 7.06 54.92 24.31
CA ASN A 38 7.82 56.03 23.71
C ASN A 38 9.34 55.98 23.96
N SER A 39 9.78 55.11 24.86
CA SER A 39 11.22 54.87 25.12
C SER A 39 11.78 53.57 24.58
N VAL A 40 10.92 52.77 23.88
CA VAL A 40 11.31 51.47 23.35
C VAL A 40 11.96 51.62 21.99
N ASP A 41 13.19 51.18 21.83
CA ASP A 41 13.93 51.12 20.54
C ASP A 41 13.86 49.72 19.91
N ILE A 42 13.84 48.68 20.75
CA ILE A 42 13.90 47.27 20.31
C ILE A 42 12.94 46.47 21.16
N VAL A 43 12.18 45.62 20.54
CA VAL A 43 11.40 44.53 21.15
C VAL A 43 12.02 43.20 20.78
N TYR A 44 12.49 42.43 21.75
CA TYR A 44 12.91 41.06 21.58
C TYR A 44 11.88 40.14 22.21
N ALA A 45 11.19 39.36 21.36
CA ALA A 45 10.19 38.39 21.79
C ALA A 45 10.77 36.97 21.73
N HIS A 46 10.42 36.15 22.70
CA HIS A 46 10.90 34.77 22.78
C HIS A 46 10.29 33.82 21.74
N ASN A 47 9.24 34.26 21.03
CA ASN A 47 8.73 33.61 19.83
C ASN A 47 8.10 34.64 18.87
N ASP A 48 7.88 34.21 17.60
CA ASP A 48 7.33 35.08 16.56
C ASP A 48 5.89 35.53 16.84
N MET A 49 5.10 34.71 17.54
CA MET A 49 3.71 35.07 17.86
C MET A 49 3.65 36.25 18.83
N MET A 50 4.52 36.28 19.84
CA MET A 50 4.59 37.40 20.76
C MET A 50 5.20 38.65 20.07
N ALA A 51 6.11 38.47 19.11
CA ALA A 51 6.65 39.57 18.29
C ALA A 51 5.54 40.21 17.43
N ILE A 52 4.70 39.41 16.82
CA ILE A 52 3.52 39.87 16.05
C ILE A 52 2.56 40.65 16.97
N ALA A 53 2.27 40.12 18.16
CA ALA A 53 1.42 40.79 19.13
C ALA A 53 2.00 42.19 19.53
N ALA A 54 3.32 42.27 19.72
CA ALA A 54 3.99 43.54 20.01
C ALA A 54 3.81 44.55 18.87
N ARG A 55 4.00 44.12 17.61
CA ARG A 55 3.81 45.00 16.44
C ARG A 55 2.35 45.50 16.33
N GLU A 56 1.38 44.62 16.54
CA GLU A 56 -0.03 45.02 16.51
C GLU A 56 -0.39 46.00 17.60
N VAL A 57 0.05 45.79 18.85
CA VAL A 57 -0.15 46.74 19.92
C VAL A 57 0.45 48.10 19.63
N MET A 58 1.65 48.11 19.03
CA MET A 58 2.28 49.37 18.60
C MET A 58 1.48 50.09 17.53
N GLN A 59 0.87 49.37 16.59
CA GLN A 59 0.00 49.93 15.57
C GLN A 59 -1.29 50.47 16.21
N GLU A 60 -1.92 49.72 17.10
CA GLU A 60 -3.13 50.16 17.84
C GLU A 60 -2.90 51.40 18.65
N LYS A 61 -1.74 51.47 19.31
CA LYS A 61 -1.33 52.66 20.11
C LYS A 61 -0.76 53.82 19.26
N LYS A 62 -0.67 53.62 17.92
CA LYS A 62 -0.12 54.60 16.96
C LYS A 62 1.29 55.09 17.32
N ILE A 63 2.16 54.13 17.71
CA ILE A 63 3.55 54.40 17.97
C ILE A 63 4.24 54.77 16.67
N SER A 64 4.65 55.98 16.45
CA SER A 64 5.20 56.51 15.19
C SER A 64 6.71 56.42 15.08
N ARG A 65 7.42 56.20 16.20
CA ARG A 65 8.87 56.00 16.15
C ARG A 65 9.26 54.66 15.60
N PRO A 66 10.45 54.57 14.96
CA PRO A 66 10.95 53.29 14.48
C PRO A 66 11.35 52.40 15.67
N VAL A 67 10.77 51.22 15.75
CA VAL A 67 11.07 50.16 16.72
C VAL A 67 11.40 48.88 15.99
N ILE A 68 12.55 48.30 16.27
CA ILE A 68 12.94 47.01 15.71
C ILE A 68 12.24 45.93 16.51
N VAL A 69 11.47 45.07 15.84
CA VAL A 69 10.79 43.94 16.46
C VAL A 69 11.44 42.62 16.02
N MET A 70 11.95 41.90 17.00
CA MET A 70 12.66 40.64 16.79
C MET A 70 11.84 39.48 17.37
N GLY A 71 11.74 38.38 16.62
CA GLY A 71 11.11 37.13 17.05
C GLY A 71 12.12 35.99 17.11
N VAL A 72 11.61 34.82 17.47
CA VAL A 72 12.35 33.54 17.45
C VAL A 72 11.39 32.51 16.86
N ASP A 73 11.91 31.49 16.24
CA ASP A 73 11.32 30.30 15.61
C ASP A 73 11.41 30.32 14.08
N ALA A 74 11.10 31.43 13.41
CA ALA A 74 11.05 31.57 11.94
C ALA A 74 10.20 30.46 11.26
N VAL A 75 9.07 30.07 11.89
CA VAL A 75 8.18 29.05 11.36
C VAL A 75 7.52 29.53 10.07
N THR A 76 7.42 28.65 9.08
CA THR A 76 6.93 28.97 7.72
C THR A 76 5.58 29.70 7.70
N ASN A 77 4.62 29.23 8.48
CA ASN A 77 3.25 29.76 8.43
C ASN A 77 2.99 30.97 9.33
N THR A 78 3.92 31.29 10.21
CA THR A 78 3.85 32.39 11.16
C THR A 78 5.00 33.37 10.98
N GLY A 79 6.19 33.08 11.51
CA GLY A 79 7.34 33.95 11.49
C GLY A 79 7.78 34.38 10.10
N LEU A 80 7.97 33.46 9.15
CA LEU A 80 8.38 33.80 7.79
C LEU A 80 7.35 34.68 7.07
N LYS A 81 6.06 34.43 7.27
CA LYS A 81 5.00 35.29 6.71
C LYS A 81 4.93 36.65 7.40
N ALA A 82 5.23 36.72 8.70
CA ALA A 82 5.28 37.97 9.42
C ALA A 82 6.46 38.85 8.97
N LEU A 83 7.63 38.26 8.72
CA LEU A 83 8.77 38.90 8.09
C LEU A 83 8.44 39.42 6.69
N GLU A 84 7.84 38.59 5.84
CA GLU A 84 7.44 38.98 4.48
C GLU A 84 6.48 40.20 4.51
N LYS A 85 5.53 40.23 5.43
CA LYS A 85 4.56 41.32 5.62
C LYS A 85 5.14 42.54 6.35
N GLY A 86 6.37 42.46 6.87
CA GLY A 86 6.98 43.54 7.66
C GLY A 86 6.36 43.71 9.06
N LEU A 87 5.69 42.68 9.60
CA LEU A 87 5.20 42.69 10.98
C LEU A 87 6.31 42.51 12.00
N ILE A 88 7.34 41.77 11.66
CA ILE A 88 8.56 41.64 12.40
C ILE A 88 9.74 41.95 11.49
N ASP A 89 10.84 42.44 12.03
CA ASP A 89 11.98 42.89 11.24
C ASP A 89 13.04 41.79 11.12
N VAL A 90 13.18 40.98 12.16
CA VAL A 90 14.14 39.85 12.21
C VAL A 90 13.52 38.72 13.03
N SER A 91 13.72 37.48 12.62
CA SER A 91 13.48 36.32 13.45
C SER A 91 14.74 35.45 13.52
N PHE A 92 14.94 34.79 14.65
CA PHE A 92 16.02 33.83 14.82
C PHE A 92 15.48 32.44 14.55
N LEU A 93 16.10 31.75 13.58
CA LEU A 93 15.72 30.37 13.27
C LEU A 93 15.99 29.47 14.48
N TYR A 94 14.96 28.82 15.02
CA TYR A 94 15.12 27.87 16.11
C TYR A 94 15.52 26.50 15.58
N PRO A 95 16.75 26.02 15.81
CA PRO A 95 17.17 24.71 15.36
C PRO A 95 16.54 23.62 16.23
N THR A 96 15.74 22.75 15.65
CA THR A 96 15.09 21.66 16.40
C THR A 96 16.06 20.58 16.91
N GLY A 97 17.25 20.48 16.30
CA GLY A 97 18.32 19.57 16.71
C GLY A 97 17.96 18.06 16.65
N GLY A 98 16.82 17.70 16.05
CA GLY A 98 16.33 16.32 16.07
C GLY A 98 17.33 15.28 15.58
N GLU A 99 18.04 15.54 14.49
CA GLU A 99 19.09 14.65 14.00
C GLU A 99 20.22 14.51 15.02
N GLN A 100 20.67 15.62 15.60
CA GLN A 100 21.75 15.64 16.59
C GLN A 100 21.34 14.87 17.86
N VAL A 101 20.09 15.04 18.32
CA VAL A 101 19.55 14.29 19.48
C VAL A 101 19.58 12.79 19.23
N ILE A 102 19.08 12.32 18.07
CA ILE A 102 19.08 10.90 17.72
C ILE A 102 20.51 10.37 17.62
N ARG A 103 21.39 11.10 16.95
CA ARG A 103 22.80 10.72 16.81
C ARG A 103 23.49 10.59 18.19
N THR A 104 23.28 11.56 19.05
CA THR A 104 23.85 11.56 20.42
C THR A 104 23.27 10.41 21.26
N ALA A 105 21.96 10.16 21.18
CA ALA A 105 21.34 9.03 21.86
C ALA A 105 21.94 7.68 21.41
N MET A 106 22.16 7.51 20.09
CA MET A 106 22.80 6.30 19.56
C MET A 106 24.25 6.14 20.04
N GLN A 107 25.01 7.23 20.16
CA GLN A 107 26.37 7.21 20.71
C GLN A 107 26.37 6.77 22.19
N ILE A 108 25.47 7.35 23.00
CA ILE A 108 25.29 6.95 24.41
C ILE A 108 24.95 5.46 24.55
N LEU A 109 24.01 4.97 23.72
CA LEU A 109 23.63 3.55 23.75
C LEU A 109 24.76 2.59 23.35
N ARG A 110 25.73 3.06 22.56
CA ARG A 110 26.95 2.31 22.20
C ARG A 110 28.04 2.38 23.28
N GLY A 111 27.86 3.20 24.32
CA GLY A 111 28.86 3.44 25.35
C GLY A 111 29.91 4.48 24.98
N ASP A 112 29.68 5.25 23.92
CA ASP A 112 30.57 6.30 23.50
C ASP A 112 30.51 7.49 24.48
N SER A 113 31.62 8.19 24.66
CA SER A 113 31.68 9.44 25.42
C SER A 113 31.10 10.58 24.56
N VAL A 114 30.10 11.29 25.09
CA VAL A 114 29.49 12.43 24.41
C VAL A 114 29.69 13.72 25.23
N PRO A 115 29.79 14.88 24.57
CA PRO A 115 29.81 16.16 25.26
C PRO A 115 28.56 16.40 26.08
N LYS A 116 28.67 17.03 27.25
CA LYS A 116 27.50 17.41 28.06
C LYS A 116 26.65 18.48 27.42
N GLU A 117 27.27 19.34 26.61
CA GLU A 117 26.65 20.45 25.92
C GLU A 117 27.00 20.36 24.43
N ILE A 118 26.02 20.44 23.58
CA ILE A 118 26.16 20.41 22.13
C ILE A 118 25.51 21.69 21.59
N PRO A 119 26.30 22.70 21.20
CA PRO A 119 25.77 23.94 20.67
C PRO A 119 25.09 23.67 19.32
N LEU A 120 23.86 24.18 19.16
CA LEU A 120 23.16 24.21 17.89
C LEU A 120 23.38 25.58 17.24
N TYR A 121 23.67 25.58 15.95
CA TYR A 121 23.83 26.82 15.21
C TYR A 121 22.43 27.37 14.84
N THR A 122 22.29 28.68 15.05
CA THR A 122 21.13 29.45 14.60
C THR A 122 21.59 30.56 13.64
N THR A 123 20.64 31.10 12.90
CA THR A 123 20.85 32.22 12.00
C THR A 123 19.72 33.23 12.11
N THR A 124 20.00 34.47 11.78
CA THR A 124 18.97 35.50 11.64
C THR A 124 18.30 35.42 10.29
N ILE A 125 16.99 35.55 10.28
CA ILE A 125 16.15 35.60 9.10
C ILE A 125 15.54 36.99 9.02
N ASP A 126 15.87 37.70 7.99
CA ASP A 126 15.25 38.96 7.60
C ASP A 126 14.19 38.77 6.54
N LYS A 127 13.61 39.84 6.02
CA LYS A 127 12.57 39.80 5.01
C LYS A 127 13.00 39.11 3.72
N ASP A 128 14.20 39.35 3.21
CA ASP A 128 14.67 38.79 1.95
C ASP A 128 14.97 37.31 2.08
N ALA A 129 15.58 36.90 3.19
CA ALA A 129 15.80 35.51 3.54
C ALA A 129 14.45 34.77 3.72
N ALA A 130 13.47 35.40 4.37
CA ALA A 130 12.14 34.85 4.56
C ALA A 130 11.41 34.59 3.23
N GLN A 131 11.46 35.53 2.29
CA GLN A 131 10.90 35.35 0.93
C GLN A 131 11.54 34.17 0.21
N THR A 132 12.87 34.07 0.27
CA THR A 132 13.62 32.96 -0.33
C THR A 132 13.21 31.62 0.28
N MET A 133 13.11 31.55 1.62
CA MET A 133 12.69 30.33 2.32
C MET A 133 11.24 29.95 2.01
N LEU A 134 10.33 30.91 1.91
CA LEU A 134 8.93 30.68 1.53
C LEU A 134 8.83 30.11 0.11
N LEU A 135 9.59 30.65 -0.83
CA LEU A 135 9.66 30.13 -2.20
C LEU A 135 10.19 28.69 -2.23
N GLN A 136 11.27 28.41 -1.52
CA GLN A 136 11.85 27.06 -1.42
C GLN A 136 10.87 26.07 -0.78
N ASN A 137 10.16 26.49 0.27
CA ASN A 137 9.15 25.65 0.91
C ASN A 137 7.98 25.33 -0.02
N HIS A 138 7.55 26.32 -0.81
CA HIS A 138 6.51 26.11 -1.83
C HIS A 138 6.97 25.13 -2.91
N GLN A 139 8.18 25.31 -3.43
CA GLN A 139 8.76 24.37 -4.41
C GLN A 139 8.89 22.96 -3.84
N ARG A 140 9.39 22.82 -2.61
CA ARG A 140 9.49 21.51 -1.93
C ARG A 140 8.14 20.82 -1.79
N LYS A 141 7.10 21.56 -1.40
CA LYS A 141 5.75 21.04 -1.31
C LYS A 141 5.25 20.53 -2.67
N ASN A 142 5.43 21.30 -3.72
CA ASN A 142 5.04 20.90 -5.07
C ASN A 142 5.79 19.64 -5.54
N TYR A 143 7.08 19.51 -5.22
CA TYR A 143 7.84 18.28 -5.52
C TYR A 143 7.34 17.08 -4.75
N GLN A 144 7.01 17.24 -3.47
CA GLN A 144 6.45 16.16 -2.66
C GLN A 144 5.09 15.69 -3.19
N GLU A 145 4.21 16.61 -3.58
CA GLU A 145 2.92 16.30 -4.20
C GLU A 145 3.10 15.51 -5.50
N ARG A 146 4.02 15.93 -6.38
CA ARG A 146 4.34 15.18 -7.62
C ARG A 146 4.90 13.79 -7.35
N ILE A 147 5.77 13.64 -6.35
CA ILE A 147 6.33 12.33 -5.96
C ILE A 147 5.19 11.42 -5.45
N MET A 148 4.27 11.93 -4.66
CA MET A 148 3.12 11.18 -4.18
C MET A 148 2.22 10.73 -5.33
N GLU A 149 1.91 11.63 -6.26
CA GLU A 149 1.11 11.31 -7.45
C GLU A 149 1.78 10.22 -8.32
N GLN A 150 3.10 10.33 -8.53
CA GLN A 150 3.84 9.30 -9.27
C GLN A 150 3.86 7.95 -8.56
N ARG A 151 3.99 7.93 -7.23
CA ARG A 151 3.92 6.70 -6.43
C ARG A 151 2.55 6.04 -6.54
N GLU A 152 1.49 6.82 -6.49
CA GLU A 152 0.13 6.31 -6.64
C GLU A 152 -0.09 5.69 -8.04
N LYS A 153 0.34 6.37 -9.10
CA LYS A 153 0.31 5.83 -10.47
C LYS A 153 1.11 4.52 -10.60
N ASN A 154 2.30 4.48 -10.00
CA ASN A 154 3.11 3.25 -9.98
C ASN A 154 2.41 2.09 -9.25
N ASN A 155 1.80 2.35 -8.10
CA ASN A 155 1.06 1.34 -7.35
C ASN A 155 -0.13 0.80 -8.14
N GLN A 156 -0.86 1.67 -8.86
CA GLN A 156 -1.95 1.27 -9.74
C GLN A 156 -1.45 0.40 -10.92
N LEU A 157 -0.29 0.74 -11.49
CA LEU A 157 0.33 -0.06 -12.55
C LEU A 157 0.78 -1.43 -12.04
N LEU A 158 1.40 -1.50 -10.87
CA LEU A 158 1.80 -2.76 -10.24
C LEU A 158 0.59 -3.67 -9.98
N SER A 159 -0.48 -3.13 -9.42
CA SER A 159 -1.73 -3.88 -9.19
C SER A 159 -2.33 -4.43 -10.49
N LYS A 160 -2.34 -3.64 -11.57
CA LYS A 160 -2.76 -4.12 -12.90
C LYS A 160 -1.86 -5.22 -13.44
N TYR A 161 -0.56 -5.10 -13.21
CA TYR A 161 0.43 -6.10 -13.65
C TYR A 161 0.24 -7.44 -12.91
N GLU A 162 0.04 -7.39 -11.59
CA GLU A 162 -0.27 -8.57 -10.78
C GLU A 162 -1.57 -9.25 -11.21
N PHE A 163 -2.61 -8.46 -11.49
CA PHE A 163 -3.88 -8.97 -12.00
C PHE A 163 -3.70 -9.67 -13.35
N LEU A 164 -2.96 -9.06 -14.29
CA LEU A 164 -2.67 -9.65 -15.60
C LEU A 164 -1.86 -10.96 -15.46
N GLN A 165 -0.84 -10.96 -14.63
CA GLN A 165 0.00 -12.15 -14.39
C GLN A 165 -0.81 -13.32 -13.81
N ASN A 166 -1.67 -13.04 -12.83
CA ASN A 166 -2.55 -14.05 -12.23
C ASN A 166 -3.57 -14.57 -13.24
N SER A 167 -4.14 -13.69 -14.08
CA SER A 167 -5.07 -14.06 -15.14
C SER A 167 -4.43 -14.95 -16.20
N LEU A 168 -3.22 -14.62 -16.64
CA LEU A 168 -2.44 -15.44 -17.57
C LEU A 168 -2.10 -16.82 -16.97
N GLY A 169 -1.75 -16.87 -15.68
CA GLY A 169 -1.54 -18.12 -14.95
C GLY A 169 -2.79 -19.02 -14.95
N LEU A 170 -3.95 -18.44 -14.69
CA LEU A 170 -5.24 -19.15 -14.72
C LEU A 170 -5.58 -19.68 -16.12
N ILE A 171 -5.40 -18.88 -17.16
CA ILE A 171 -5.63 -19.28 -18.55
C ILE A 171 -4.70 -20.44 -18.93
N SER A 172 -3.43 -20.38 -18.55
CA SER A 172 -2.47 -21.44 -18.82
C SER A 172 -2.86 -22.76 -18.15
N LEU A 173 -3.33 -22.72 -16.90
CA LEU A 173 -3.85 -23.91 -16.20
C LEU A 173 -5.07 -24.50 -16.88
N LEU A 174 -6.02 -23.66 -17.32
CA LEU A 174 -7.22 -24.11 -18.05
C LEU A 174 -6.89 -24.75 -19.40
N THR A 175 -5.89 -24.22 -20.13
CA THR A 175 -5.48 -24.79 -21.40
C THR A 175 -4.80 -26.15 -21.20
N VAL A 176 -3.97 -26.33 -20.19
CA VAL A 176 -3.36 -27.62 -19.83
C VAL A 176 -4.43 -28.63 -19.44
N PHE A 177 -5.39 -28.23 -18.60
CA PHE A 177 -6.50 -29.10 -18.18
C PHE A 177 -7.37 -29.53 -19.36
N SER A 178 -7.67 -28.61 -20.28
CA SER A 178 -8.42 -28.90 -21.52
C SER A 178 -7.66 -29.92 -22.41
N ALA A 179 -6.35 -29.74 -22.56
CA ALA A 179 -5.53 -30.69 -23.33
C ALA A 179 -5.54 -32.10 -22.71
N ILE A 180 -5.41 -32.21 -21.40
CA ILE A 180 -5.50 -33.48 -20.66
C ILE A 180 -6.87 -34.13 -20.86
N SER A 181 -7.95 -33.36 -20.76
CA SER A 181 -9.32 -33.84 -20.99
C SER A 181 -9.51 -34.38 -22.40
N LEU A 182 -9.02 -33.71 -23.42
CA LEU A 182 -9.08 -34.15 -24.80
C LEU A 182 -8.32 -35.48 -25.01
N ILE A 183 -7.14 -35.61 -24.43
CA ILE A 183 -6.36 -36.86 -24.47
C ILE A 183 -7.15 -37.99 -23.79
N TYR A 184 -7.73 -37.74 -22.64
CA TYR A 184 -8.54 -38.72 -21.92
C TYR A 184 -9.74 -39.19 -22.74
N VAL A 185 -10.50 -38.27 -23.32
CA VAL A 185 -11.65 -38.59 -24.19
C VAL A 185 -11.18 -39.40 -25.40
N TYR A 186 -10.08 -39.04 -26.03
CA TYR A 186 -9.50 -39.80 -27.15
C TYR A 186 -9.17 -41.25 -26.75
N LEU A 187 -8.49 -41.45 -25.63
CA LEU A 187 -8.12 -42.78 -25.12
C LEU A 187 -9.38 -43.61 -24.76
N MET A 188 -10.36 -42.99 -24.13
CA MET A 188 -11.65 -43.67 -23.81
C MET A 188 -12.42 -44.06 -25.07
N ASN A 189 -12.46 -43.21 -26.08
CA ASN A 189 -13.12 -43.52 -27.34
C ASN A 189 -12.44 -44.69 -28.04
N ASN A 190 -11.13 -44.74 -28.10
CA ASN A 190 -10.35 -45.85 -28.66
C ASN A 190 -10.62 -47.17 -27.90
N ARG A 191 -10.66 -47.10 -26.55
CA ARG A 191 -10.99 -48.26 -25.71
C ARG A 191 -12.38 -48.77 -25.97
N MET A 192 -13.38 -47.89 -26.08
CA MET A 192 -14.77 -48.22 -26.35
C MET A 192 -14.91 -48.87 -27.73
N THR A 193 -14.27 -48.32 -28.74
CA THR A 193 -14.26 -48.91 -30.10
C THR A 193 -13.67 -50.32 -30.10
N ARG A 194 -12.62 -50.57 -29.34
CA ARG A 194 -12.01 -51.91 -29.20
C ARG A 194 -12.98 -52.89 -28.52
N ILE A 195 -13.61 -52.51 -27.40
CA ILE A 195 -14.59 -53.32 -26.67
C ILE A 195 -15.80 -53.63 -27.56
N ASN A 196 -16.30 -52.65 -28.30
CA ASN A 196 -17.38 -52.90 -29.25
C ASN A 196 -17.05 -53.90 -30.34
N ARG A 197 -15.84 -53.87 -30.91
CA ARG A 197 -15.36 -54.87 -31.87
C ARG A 197 -15.26 -56.27 -31.26
N GLU A 198 -14.74 -56.39 -30.05
CA GLU A 198 -14.67 -57.66 -29.31
C GLU A 198 -16.06 -58.24 -29.00
N LEU A 199 -17.03 -57.39 -28.63
CA LEU A 199 -18.42 -57.77 -28.40
C LEU A 199 -19.11 -58.25 -29.68
N LEU A 200 -18.91 -57.54 -30.80
CA LEU A 200 -19.49 -57.96 -32.10
C LEU A 200 -18.95 -59.31 -32.52
N ALA A 201 -17.65 -59.54 -32.45
CA ALA A 201 -17.00 -60.81 -32.77
C ALA A 201 -17.50 -61.94 -31.85
N LYS A 202 -17.77 -61.69 -30.59
CA LYS A 202 -18.30 -62.68 -29.65
C LYS A 202 -19.76 -63.00 -29.96
N ASN A 203 -20.60 -62.02 -30.28
CA ASN A 203 -21.97 -62.24 -30.71
C ASN A 203 -22.08 -63.07 -32.02
N GLU A 204 -21.24 -62.75 -33.01
CA GLU A 204 -21.17 -63.53 -34.25
C GLU A 204 -20.84 -65.02 -34.00
N LYS A 205 -19.92 -65.26 -33.09
CA LYS A 205 -19.53 -66.62 -32.69
C LYS A 205 -20.65 -67.35 -31.95
N GLU A 206 -21.37 -66.66 -31.07
CA GLU A 206 -22.54 -67.25 -30.39
C GLU A 206 -23.69 -67.55 -31.35
N GLU A 207 -23.94 -66.68 -32.33
CA GLU A 207 -24.95 -66.97 -33.38
C GLU A 207 -24.57 -68.17 -34.23
N GLU A 208 -23.28 -68.29 -34.59
CA GLU A 208 -22.84 -69.51 -35.35
C GLU A 208 -22.96 -70.78 -34.51
N GLN A 209 -22.67 -70.75 -33.21
CA GLN A 209 -22.91 -71.90 -32.32
C GLN A 209 -24.36 -72.22 -32.18
N ASN A 210 -25.28 -71.23 -32.06
CA ASN A 210 -26.68 -71.43 -32.02
C ASN A 210 -27.21 -72.04 -33.31
N ARG A 211 -26.76 -71.58 -34.48
CA ARG A 211 -27.12 -72.18 -35.78
C ARG A 211 -26.68 -73.65 -35.84
N LYS A 212 -25.46 -74.00 -35.39
CA LYS A 212 -25.03 -75.42 -35.32
C LYS A 212 -25.85 -76.25 -34.35
N LEU A 213 -26.24 -75.76 -33.21
CA LEU A 213 -27.10 -76.41 -32.26
C LEU A 213 -28.48 -76.66 -32.81
N ILE A 214 -29.05 -75.71 -33.57
CA ILE A 214 -30.38 -75.87 -34.22
C ILE A 214 -30.31 -76.95 -35.30
N SER A 215 -29.24 -76.97 -36.15
CA SER A 215 -29.08 -77.99 -37.17
C SER A 215 -28.85 -79.39 -36.59
N LEU A 216 -28.07 -79.49 -35.52
CA LEU A 216 -27.82 -80.75 -34.82
C LEU A 216 -29.13 -81.30 -34.16
N ASN A 217 -29.93 -80.42 -33.54
CA ASN A 217 -31.24 -80.79 -32.99
C ASN A 217 -32.18 -81.26 -34.06
N ALA A 218 -32.16 -80.66 -35.25
CA ALA A 218 -33.01 -81.13 -36.39
C ALA A 218 -32.55 -82.52 -36.85
N GLU A 219 -31.25 -82.78 -36.98
CA GLU A 219 -30.67 -84.07 -37.34
C GLU A 219 -31.05 -85.19 -36.33
N ILE A 220 -30.91 -84.87 -35.01
CA ILE A 220 -31.31 -85.78 -33.91
C ILE A 220 -32.80 -86.13 -34.00
N LYS A 221 -33.65 -85.15 -34.27
CA LYS A 221 -35.09 -85.42 -34.43
C LYS A 221 -35.36 -86.33 -35.61
N GLU A 222 -34.66 -86.13 -36.74
CA GLU A 222 -34.81 -86.97 -37.92
C GLU A 222 -34.36 -88.41 -37.65
N VAL A 223 -33.17 -88.58 -37.07
CA VAL A 223 -32.60 -89.89 -36.69
C VAL A 223 -33.54 -90.59 -35.67
N THR A 224 -34.07 -89.80 -34.69
CA THR A 224 -35.07 -90.40 -33.74
C THR A 224 -36.29 -90.81 -34.38
N ALA A 225 -36.86 -90.08 -35.34
CA ALA A 225 -38.06 -90.38 -36.09
C ALA A 225 -37.84 -91.65 -36.98
N GLN A 226 -36.62 -91.76 -37.62
CA GLN A 226 -36.26 -92.96 -38.40
C GLN A 226 -36.19 -94.22 -37.50
N LYS A 227 -35.51 -94.09 -36.33
CA LYS A 227 -35.49 -95.20 -35.34
C LYS A 227 -36.88 -95.63 -34.89
N LEU A 228 -37.78 -94.65 -34.61
CA LEU A 228 -39.11 -94.95 -34.18
C LEU A 228 -39.91 -95.71 -35.27
N ARG A 229 -39.73 -95.29 -36.54
CA ARG A 229 -40.30 -96.01 -37.70
C ARG A 229 -39.80 -97.43 -37.80
N LEU A 230 -38.50 -97.60 -37.70
CA LEU A 230 -37.83 -98.94 -37.75
C LEU A 230 -38.34 -99.84 -36.61
N PHE A 231 -38.48 -99.31 -35.35
CA PHE A 231 -39.10 -100.04 -34.24
C PHE A 231 -40.55 -100.39 -34.47
N THR A 232 -41.32 -99.53 -35.14
CA THR A 232 -42.70 -99.78 -35.48
C THR A 232 -42.83 -100.83 -36.52
N ASP A 233 -42.00 -100.76 -37.58
CA ASP A 233 -41.99 -101.75 -38.67
C ASP A 233 -41.50 -103.13 -38.16
N VAL A 234 -40.46 -103.21 -37.36
CA VAL A 234 -40.02 -104.48 -36.74
C VAL A 234 -41.10 -105.04 -35.82
N SER A 235 -41.82 -104.23 -35.06
CA SER A 235 -42.89 -104.65 -34.20
C SER A 235 -44.06 -105.19 -34.99
N HIS A 236 -44.37 -104.68 -36.19
CA HIS A 236 -45.35 -105.19 -37.09
C HIS A 236 -44.93 -106.53 -37.76
N GLU A 237 -43.70 -106.66 -38.19
CA GLU A 237 -43.20 -107.92 -38.81
C GLU A 237 -43.09 -109.06 -37.78
N VAL A 238 -42.78 -108.82 -36.53
CA VAL A 238 -42.77 -109.83 -35.47
C VAL A 238 -44.17 -110.25 -35.04
N ARG A 239 -45.17 -109.42 -35.24
CA ARG A 239 -46.56 -109.71 -34.87
C ARG A 239 -47.30 -110.58 -35.92
N THR A 240 -46.83 -110.56 -37.19
CA THR A 240 -47.53 -111.24 -38.31
C THR A 240 -47.29 -112.78 -38.34
N PRO A 241 -46.21 -113.41 -37.84
CA PRO A 241 -46.06 -114.85 -37.84
C PRO A 241 -46.64 -115.58 -36.62
N LEU A 242 -47.37 -114.95 -35.70
CA LEU A 242 -47.99 -115.53 -34.48
C LEU A 242 -49.49 -115.57 -34.51
N THR A 243 -50.14 -115.38 -35.66
CA THR A 243 -51.56 -115.72 -35.97
C THR A 243 -51.58 -116.78 -37.09
#